data_c78186d31687770bc3cce1b5726ad653
#
_entry.id   c78186d31687770bc3cce1b5726ad653
#
_cell.length_a   1.000
_cell.length_b   1.000
_cell.length_c   1.000
_cell.angle_alpha   90.00
_cell.angle_beta   90.00
_cell.angle_gamma   90.00
#
_symmetry.space_group_name_H-M   'P 1'
#
loop_
_entity.id
_entity.type
_entity.pdbx_description
1 polymer ?
#
loop_
_entity_poly.entity_id
_entity_poly.type
_entity_poly.pdbx_seq_one_letter_code
_entity_poly.pdbx_strand_id
1 'polypeptide(L)'
;MRKNASASSLRSPGSPTKARKGLAIAALPTAVAVGLSLLPNATAQSSLGSLTQNLGSSNLSDAFAPGTPPERTPIQTEYPEVEGLPEGVDISRVEYLTNRNLRVYIKSAAMPDKEQVVQIQLARDWYSSPDKKFPEVWALDGLRARDDESGWTIETDIETQFAERNVNLIMPVGGESSFYSDWQKPDNGRNYKWETFLTRELVPILDKAYRSNQKRAVTGISMGGTAAMNLAERNPHLFQFVGSFSGYLDTTTQGMPEAIAAAQMDAGGYTSTNMWGPHYSQDWIDHDPKLGIEALKDMKVYVSAGSGKDDYGNLRSVAKGPANAAGVGLEVISRMSTQTFVDYAKRAGVPVVSRFRPSGVHSWEYWQFEMREAWPVMADALGIAKEDRGADCTPVGAIAEATKSGILGSCLNNEYDVAGGKAEDFQAGTAYWSPETGAHAI
;
A
#
# COMPACT_ATOMS: atom_id res chain seq x y z
N MET A 1 -30.33 45.33 65.61
CA MET A 1 -29.34 46.40 65.76
C MET A 1 -28.46 46.43 64.57
N ARG A 2 -28.65 47.40 63.70
CA ARG A 2 -27.66 48.39 63.21
C ARG A 2 -26.37 47.73 62.67
N LYS A 3 -25.86 47.95 61.42
CA LYS A 3 -25.95 49.13 60.55
C LYS A 3 -25.40 48.79 59.19
N ASN A 4 -25.95 49.46 58.19
CA ASN A 4 -25.44 49.70 56.82
C ASN A 4 -23.95 50.02 56.73
N ALA A 5 -23.33 49.68 55.56
CA ALA A 5 -22.64 50.67 54.75
C ALA A 5 -22.36 50.14 53.34
N SER A 6 -22.77 50.94 52.41
CA SER A 6 -22.64 50.97 50.99
C SER A 6 -21.24 51.34 50.51
N ALA A 7 -21.10 51.16 49.19
CA ALA A 7 -20.22 51.81 48.22
C ALA A 7 -19.05 50.89 47.80
N SER A 8 -18.63 50.78 46.56
CA SER A 8 -18.79 51.56 45.37
C SER A 8 -18.23 50.75 44.17
N SER A 9 -18.80 51.00 43.01
CA SER A 9 -18.39 50.56 41.72
C SER A 9 -16.92 50.80 41.36
N LEU A 10 -16.26 49.79 40.77
CA LEU A 10 -15.19 50.07 39.81
C LEU A 10 -15.32 49.06 38.66
N ARG A 11 -15.60 49.58 37.49
CA ARG A 11 -15.58 48.88 36.18
C ARG A 11 -14.13 48.58 35.83
N SER A 12 -13.84 47.35 35.44
CA SER A 12 -12.63 47.01 34.72
C SER A 12 -12.97 46.61 33.28
N PRO A 13 -12.13 46.93 32.29
CA PRO A 13 -12.48 46.86 30.88
C PRO A 13 -12.36 45.42 30.34
N GLY A 14 -13.26 45.08 29.43
CA GLY A 14 -13.35 43.79 28.78
C GLY A 14 -12.10 43.42 27.99
N SER A 15 -11.64 42.20 28.21
CA SER A 15 -10.69 41.52 27.34
C SER A 15 -11.35 41.16 26.00
N PRO A 16 -10.68 41.35 24.87
CA PRO A 16 -11.24 40.93 23.60
C PRO A 16 -11.17 39.40 23.46
N THR A 17 -12.30 38.79 23.29
CA THR A 17 -12.44 37.41 22.83
C THR A 17 -11.69 37.25 21.51
N LYS A 18 -10.53 36.60 21.53
CA LYS A 18 -9.86 36.13 20.32
C LYS A 18 -10.72 35.04 19.68
N ALA A 19 -11.39 35.42 18.62
CA ALA A 19 -11.99 34.45 17.67
C ALA A 19 -10.90 33.48 17.20
N ARG A 20 -11.01 32.22 17.56
CA ARG A 20 -10.28 31.14 16.92
C ARG A 20 -10.78 31.03 15.51
N LYS A 21 -10.11 31.67 14.57
CA LYS A 21 -10.26 31.41 13.15
C LYS A 21 -9.77 29.99 12.90
N GLY A 22 -10.67 29.15 12.42
CA GLY A 22 -10.35 27.80 11.97
C GLY A 22 -9.28 27.84 10.87
N LEU A 23 -8.14 27.25 11.16
CA LEU A 23 -7.00 27.12 10.26
C LEU A 23 -6.99 25.71 9.66
N ALA A 24 -8.07 25.32 8.98
CA ALA A 24 -8.16 23.98 8.41
C ALA A 24 -8.50 23.94 6.91
N ILE A 25 -8.77 25.09 6.27
CA ILE A 25 -9.35 25.06 4.90
C ILE A 25 -8.36 25.56 3.82
N ALA A 26 -7.20 26.09 4.18
CA ALA A 26 -6.28 26.68 3.21
C ALA A 26 -5.08 25.81 2.81
N ALA A 27 -4.89 24.63 3.38
CA ALA A 27 -3.66 23.84 3.17
C ALA A 27 -3.68 22.96 1.92
N LEU A 28 -4.84 22.42 1.50
CA LEU A 28 -4.89 21.52 0.34
C LEU A 28 -4.64 22.21 -1.01
N PRO A 29 -5.26 23.35 -1.31
CA PRO A 29 -4.94 24.07 -2.55
C PRO A 29 -3.48 24.53 -2.63
N THR A 30 -2.89 24.85 -1.47
CA THR A 30 -1.49 25.31 -1.40
C THR A 30 -0.48 24.16 -1.57
N ALA A 31 -0.81 22.94 -1.12
CA ALA A 31 0.09 21.81 -1.25
C ALA A 31 0.09 21.21 -2.67
N VAL A 32 -1.06 21.18 -3.34
CA VAL A 32 -1.13 20.87 -4.78
C VAL A 32 -0.35 21.92 -5.57
N ALA A 33 -0.46 23.20 -5.19
CA ALA A 33 0.29 24.28 -5.82
C ALA A 33 1.79 24.22 -5.51
N VAL A 34 2.23 23.77 -4.32
CA VAL A 34 3.65 23.62 -3.96
C VAL A 34 4.27 22.41 -4.64
N GLY A 35 3.56 21.28 -4.72
CA GLY A 35 4.00 20.13 -5.53
C GLY A 35 4.19 20.49 -7.02
N LEU A 36 3.40 21.42 -7.51
CA LEU A 36 3.41 21.91 -8.90
C LEU A 36 4.33 23.11 -9.13
N SER A 37 4.62 23.92 -8.10
CA SER A 37 5.57 25.05 -8.20
C SER A 37 7.04 24.61 -8.20
N LEU A 38 7.33 23.34 -7.95
CA LEU A 38 8.66 22.76 -8.12
C LEU A 38 8.93 22.30 -9.56
N LEU A 39 7.97 22.41 -10.46
CA LEU A 39 8.15 22.15 -11.88
C LEU A 39 8.60 23.46 -12.59
N PRO A 40 9.72 23.49 -13.29
CA PRO A 40 10.14 24.65 -14.04
C PRO A 40 9.10 24.93 -15.16
N ASN A 41 8.41 26.09 -15.10
CA ASN A 41 7.45 26.64 -16.05
C ASN A 41 5.95 26.43 -15.84
N ALA A 42 5.46 26.27 -14.62
CA ALA A 42 4.02 26.32 -14.36
C ALA A 42 3.55 27.75 -14.03
N THR A 43 2.85 28.40 -14.93
CA THR A 43 2.14 29.68 -14.66
C THR A 43 0.82 29.44 -13.94
N ALA A 44 0.59 30.19 -12.86
CA ALA A 44 -0.47 29.99 -11.88
C ALA A 44 -1.86 30.44 -12.34
N GLN A 45 -2.37 29.90 -13.44
CA GLN A 45 -3.76 30.15 -13.85
C GLN A 45 -4.27 29.04 -14.79
N SER A 46 -4.64 27.91 -14.21
CA SER A 46 -5.42 26.92 -14.95
C SER A 46 -5.99 25.85 -14.06
N SER A 47 -7.22 25.40 -14.32
CA SER A 47 -7.90 24.27 -13.69
C SER A 47 -7.03 23.00 -13.74
N LEU A 48 -7.22 22.06 -12.82
CA LEU A 48 -6.49 20.77 -12.78
C LEU A 48 -6.40 20.08 -14.15
N GLY A 49 -7.41 20.26 -15.02
CA GLY A 49 -7.42 19.71 -16.39
C GLY A 49 -6.35 20.29 -17.33
N SER A 50 -5.83 21.51 -17.07
CA SER A 50 -4.73 22.07 -17.86
C SER A 50 -3.35 21.71 -17.32
N LEU A 51 -3.28 21.20 -16.09
CA LEU A 51 -2.06 20.65 -15.49
C LEU A 51 -1.68 19.30 -16.11
N THR A 52 -2.66 18.47 -16.41
CA THR A 52 -2.44 17.20 -17.13
C THR A 52 -1.99 17.43 -18.58
N GLN A 53 -2.42 18.51 -19.24
CA GLN A 53 -2.00 18.84 -20.59
C GLN A 53 -0.57 19.41 -20.68
N ASN A 54 -0.08 20.10 -19.64
CA ASN A 54 1.27 20.67 -19.62
C ASN A 54 2.34 19.70 -19.05
N LEU A 55 1.95 18.63 -18.40
CA LEU A 55 2.85 17.55 -17.94
C LEU A 55 2.99 16.44 -18.99
N GLY A 56 2.83 16.70 -20.23
CA GLY A 56 2.94 15.74 -21.33
C GLY A 56 2.52 14.33 -20.91
N SER A 57 1.28 13.93 -21.16
CA SER A 57 0.68 12.65 -20.71
C SER A 57 1.57 11.42 -20.93
N SER A 58 2.47 11.44 -21.90
CA SER A 58 3.45 10.39 -22.16
C SER A 58 4.49 10.18 -21.04
N ASN A 59 4.86 11.23 -20.30
CA ASN A 59 5.91 11.12 -19.28
C ASN A 59 5.39 10.60 -17.92
N LEU A 60 4.11 10.80 -17.61
CA LEU A 60 3.50 10.24 -16.41
C LEU A 60 3.18 8.76 -16.59
N SER A 61 2.68 8.37 -17.77
CA SER A 61 2.35 6.99 -18.05
C SER A 61 3.57 6.07 -18.00
N ASP A 62 4.69 6.51 -18.58
CA ASP A 62 5.90 5.70 -18.66
C ASP A 62 6.64 5.62 -17.30
N ALA A 63 6.44 6.64 -16.45
CA ALA A 63 7.17 6.75 -15.19
C ALA A 63 6.67 5.82 -14.08
N PHE A 64 5.43 5.32 -14.17
CA PHE A 64 4.81 4.46 -13.15
C PHE A 64 4.29 3.13 -13.70
N ALA A 65 4.41 2.90 -15.02
CA ALA A 65 4.10 1.60 -15.58
C ALA A 65 5.13 0.58 -15.02
N PRO A 66 4.69 -0.57 -14.49
CA PRO A 66 5.60 -1.65 -14.17
C PRO A 66 6.44 -2.01 -15.39
N GLY A 67 7.66 -2.43 -15.17
CA GLY A 67 8.57 -2.89 -16.22
C GLY A 67 8.00 -4.05 -17.02
N THR A 68 8.81 -4.58 -17.93
CA THR A 68 8.45 -5.78 -18.68
C THR A 68 8.63 -6.99 -17.76
N PRO A 69 7.60 -7.86 -17.60
CA PRO A 69 7.73 -9.05 -16.80
C PRO A 69 8.84 -9.95 -17.34
N PRO A 70 9.58 -10.65 -16.46
CA PRO A 70 10.51 -11.67 -16.90
C PRO A 70 9.73 -12.77 -17.64
N GLU A 71 10.29 -13.27 -18.74
CA GLU A 71 9.72 -14.42 -19.42
C GLU A 71 9.82 -15.66 -18.51
N ARG A 72 8.67 -16.21 -18.13
CA ARG A 72 8.59 -17.38 -17.25
C ARG A 72 7.77 -18.47 -17.92
N THR A 73 8.44 -19.56 -18.28
CA THR A 73 7.78 -20.75 -18.81
C THR A 73 7.33 -21.65 -17.66
N PRO A 74 6.05 -22.04 -17.60
CA PRO A 74 5.59 -22.99 -16.60
C PRO A 74 6.33 -24.33 -16.71
N ILE A 75 6.78 -24.86 -15.56
CA ILE A 75 7.38 -26.20 -15.47
C ILE A 75 6.32 -27.30 -15.43
N GLN A 76 5.09 -26.97 -15.04
CA GLN A 76 3.94 -27.86 -14.94
C GLN A 76 2.66 -27.04 -15.06
N THR A 77 1.60 -27.65 -15.60
CA THR A 77 0.23 -27.10 -15.60
C THR A 77 -0.73 -28.17 -15.08
N GLU A 78 -1.59 -27.79 -14.15
CA GLU A 78 -2.62 -28.64 -13.54
C GLU A 78 -4.02 -28.05 -13.78
N TYR A 79 -5.02 -28.92 -13.75
CA TYR A 79 -6.44 -28.59 -13.90
C TYR A 79 -7.20 -29.16 -12.69
N PRO A 80 -7.08 -28.52 -11.52
CA PRO A 80 -7.67 -29.08 -10.29
C PRO A 80 -9.20 -28.93 -10.30
N GLU A 81 -9.90 -29.94 -9.79
CA GLU A 81 -11.31 -29.84 -9.45
C GLU A 81 -11.44 -29.53 -7.94
N VAL A 82 -12.07 -28.41 -7.59
CA VAL A 82 -12.22 -27.97 -6.20
C VAL A 82 -13.72 -27.95 -5.86
N GLU A 83 -14.15 -28.89 -5.05
CA GLU A 83 -15.55 -29.00 -4.64
C GLU A 83 -15.98 -27.88 -3.66
N GLY A 84 -17.25 -27.50 -3.76
CA GLY A 84 -17.90 -26.58 -2.81
C GLY A 84 -17.43 -25.13 -2.92
N LEU A 85 -16.90 -24.70 -4.06
CA LEU A 85 -16.72 -23.29 -4.39
C LEU A 85 -18.08 -22.62 -4.64
N PRO A 86 -18.17 -21.28 -4.57
CA PRO A 86 -19.38 -20.56 -4.94
C PRO A 86 -19.83 -20.88 -6.37
N GLU A 87 -21.13 -20.78 -6.65
CA GLU A 87 -21.66 -21.02 -8.00
C GLU A 87 -21.00 -20.11 -9.03
N GLY A 88 -20.56 -20.68 -10.14
CA GLY A 88 -19.87 -19.97 -11.24
C GLY A 88 -18.40 -19.64 -10.96
N VAL A 89 -17.87 -20.05 -9.81
CA VAL A 89 -16.44 -19.91 -9.46
C VAL A 89 -15.71 -21.23 -9.60
N ASP A 90 -14.58 -21.21 -10.30
CA ASP A 90 -13.78 -22.43 -10.53
C ASP A 90 -12.31 -22.08 -10.75
N ILE A 91 -11.39 -23.00 -10.46
CA ILE A 91 -10.00 -22.92 -10.88
C ILE A 91 -9.89 -23.58 -12.25
N SER A 92 -9.68 -22.78 -13.28
CA SER A 92 -9.60 -23.33 -14.65
C SER A 92 -8.26 -24.04 -14.92
N ARG A 93 -7.17 -23.53 -14.37
CA ARG A 93 -5.85 -24.14 -14.40
C ARG A 93 -4.90 -23.48 -13.39
N VAL A 94 -3.84 -24.19 -13.06
CA VAL A 94 -2.71 -23.71 -12.24
C VAL A 94 -1.42 -23.95 -13.01
N GLU A 95 -0.68 -22.88 -13.25
CA GLU A 95 0.65 -22.93 -13.86
C GLU A 95 1.71 -22.78 -12.76
N TYR A 96 2.60 -23.75 -12.65
CA TYR A 96 3.74 -23.71 -11.74
C TYR A 96 4.92 -23.07 -12.45
N LEU A 97 5.33 -21.88 -11.99
CA LEU A 97 6.53 -21.20 -12.49
C LEU A 97 7.81 -21.73 -11.82
N THR A 98 7.66 -22.13 -10.57
CA THR A 98 8.60 -22.93 -9.78
C THR A 98 7.76 -23.91 -8.94
N ASN A 99 8.41 -24.73 -8.12
CA ASN A 99 7.67 -25.64 -7.22
C ASN A 99 6.72 -24.90 -6.26
N ARG A 100 6.98 -23.61 -5.97
CA ARG A 100 6.17 -22.83 -5.00
C ARG A 100 5.60 -21.54 -5.57
N ASN A 101 5.99 -21.11 -6.75
CA ASN A 101 5.45 -19.91 -7.37
C ASN A 101 4.46 -20.31 -8.47
N LEU A 102 3.21 -19.90 -8.30
CA LEU A 102 2.09 -20.35 -9.12
C LEU A 102 1.40 -19.15 -9.79
N ARG A 103 0.81 -19.39 -10.96
CA ARG A 103 -0.27 -18.58 -11.53
C ARG A 103 -1.55 -19.39 -11.49
N VAL A 104 -2.54 -18.92 -10.75
CA VAL A 104 -3.84 -19.56 -10.61
C VAL A 104 -4.84 -18.80 -11.45
N TYR A 105 -5.45 -19.48 -12.41
CA TYR A 105 -6.45 -18.91 -13.31
C TYR A 105 -7.84 -19.28 -12.80
N ILE A 106 -8.66 -18.27 -12.55
CA ILE A 106 -9.94 -18.40 -11.86
C ILE A 106 -11.05 -17.90 -12.76
N LYS A 107 -12.06 -18.74 -12.99
CA LYS A 107 -13.36 -18.29 -13.49
C LYS A 107 -14.07 -17.58 -12.36
N SER A 108 -14.45 -16.33 -12.58
CA SER A 108 -15.12 -15.48 -11.61
C SER A 108 -16.58 -15.31 -11.99
N ALA A 109 -17.47 -15.52 -11.06
CA ALA A 109 -18.90 -15.20 -11.26
C ALA A 109 -19.13 -13.68 -11.25
N ALA A 110 -18.36 -12.93 -10.45
CA ALA A 110 -18.47 -11.48 -10.37
C ALA A 110 -17.86 -10.77 -11.61
N MET A 111 -16.82 -11.34 -12.22
CA MET A 111 -16.14 -10.79 -13.40
C MET A 111 -16.00 -11.86 -14.50
N PRO A 112 -17.11 -12.29 -15.13
CA PRO A 112 -17.12 -13.46 -16.02
C PRO A 112 -16.47 -13.20 -17.38
N ASP A 113 -16.20 -11.95 -17.75
CA ASP A 113 -15.73 -11.59 -19.10
C ASP A 113 -14.33 -12.11 -19.41
N LYS A 114 -13.52 -12.36 -18.38
CA LYS A 114 -12.19 -12.99 -18.51
C LYS A 114 -11.84 -13.76 -17.23
N GLU A 115 -10.93 -14.72 -17.36
CA GLU A 115 -10.32 -15.37 -16.20
C GLU A 115 -9.55 -14.34 -15.36
N GLN A 116 -9.72 -14.42 -14.06
CA GLN A 116 -8.89 -13.66 -13.13
C GLN A 116 -7.62 -14.46 -12.81
N VAL A 117 -6.52 -13.78 -12.65
CA VAL A 117 -5.24 -14.41 -12.34
C VAL A 117 -4.79 -13.99 -10.95
N VAL A 118 -4.33 -14.95 -10.16
CA VAL A 118 -3.71 -14.71 -8.86
C VAL A 118 -2.36 -15.42 -8.84
N GLN A 119 -1.29 -14.67 -8.64
CA GLN A 119 0.01 -15.26 -8.35
C GLN A 119 0.06 -15.65 -6.88
N ILE A 120 0.53 -16.87 -6.61
CA ILE A 120 0.66 -17.39 -5.25
C ILE A 120 2.08 -17.93 -5.08
N GLN A 121 2.78 -17.43 -4.05
CA GLN A 121 3.96 -18.12 -3.55
C GLN A 121 3.54 -18.94 -2.32
N LEU A 122 3.70 -20.25 -2.43
CA LEU A 122 3.39 -21.17 -1.35
C LEU A 122 4.39 -21.04 -0.20
N ALA A 123 3.92 -21.26 1.01
CA ALA A 123 4.73 -21.22 2.24
C ALA A 123 5.98 -22.10 2.15
N ARG A 124 7.04 -21.72 2.90
CA ARG A 124 8.32 -22.48 2.94
C ARG A 124 8.12 -23.97 3.14
N ASP A 125 7.30 -24.35 4.12
CA ASP A 125 7.10 -25.74 4.52
C ASP A 125 5.94 -26.44 3.80
N TRP A 126 5.50 -25.90 2.65
CA TRP A 126 4.35 -26.43 1.91
C TRP A 126 4.46 -27.93 1.63
N TYR A 127 5.61 -28.41 1.18
CA TYR A 127 5.82 -29.82 0.84
C TYR A 127 6.33 -30.66 2.04
N SER A 128 7.10 -30.04 2.93
CA SER A 128 7.63 -30.75 4.11
C SER A 128 6.60 -30.98 5.21
N SER A 129 5.51 -30.21 5.22
CA SER A 129 4.45 -30.27 6.23
C SER A 129 3.07 -30.30 5.58
N PRO A 130 2.66 -31.44 4.97
CA PRO A 130 1.44 -31.52 4.14
C PRO A 130 0.14 -31.21 4.87
N ASP A 131 0.07 -31.44 6.18
CA ASP A 131 -1.12 -31.19 7.01
C ASP A 131 -1.14 -29.78 7.62
N LYS A 132 -0.05 -29.03 7.49
CA LYS A 132 0.05 -27.67 8.04
C LYS A 132 -0.80 -26.70 7.22
N LYS A 133 -1.55 -25.84 7.92
CA LYS A 133 -2.24 -24.69 7.34
C LYS A 133 -1.42 -23.44 7.59
N PHE A 134 -1.48 -22.50 6.63
CA PHE A 134 -0.63 -21.33 6.60
C PHE A 134 -1.46 -20.04 6.63
N PRO A 135 -0.96 -18.98 7.28
CA PRO A 135 -1.52 -17.65 7.12
C PRO A 135 -1.23 -17.11 5.71
N GLU A 136 -1.90 -16.02 5.37
CA GLU A 136 -1.81 -15.39 4.07
C GLU A 136 -1.36 -13.94 4.19
N VAL A 137 -0.53 -13.50 3.26
CA VAL A 137 -0.19 -12.10 3.04
C VAL A 137 -0.62 -11.72 1.64
N TRP A 138 -1.55 -10.79 1.54
CA TRP A 138 -2.05 -10.27 0.27
C TRP A 138 -1.31 -8.98 -0.07
N ALA A 139 -0.78 -8.89 -1.29
CA ALA A 139 -0.06 -7.73 -1.78
C ALA A 139 -0.75 -7.18 -3.03
N LEU A 140 -1.40 -6.02 -2.89
CA LEU A 140 -2.15 -5.34 -3.94
C LEU A 140 -1.25 -4.36 -4.70
N ASP A 141 -1.41 -4.32 -6.01
CA ASP A 141 -0.68 -3.44 -6.92
C ASP A 141 -1.18 -1.99 -6.89
N GLY A 142 -0.41 -1.10 -7.49
CA GLY A 142 -0.77 0.30 -7.67
C GLY A 142 -1.72 0.56 -8.84
N LEU A 143 -1.86 1.83 -9.19
CA LEU A 143 -2.83 2.31 -10.19
C LEU A 143 -2.66 1.65 -11.58
N ARG A 144 -1.43 1.30 -11.96
CA ARG A 144 -1.07 0.73 -13.26
C ARG A 144 -0.83 -0.77 -13.20
N ALA A 145 -1.62 -1.47 -12.38
CA ALA A 145 -1.59 -2.93 -12.29
C ALA A 145 -1.75 -3.57 -13.67
N ARG A 146 -0.84 -4.46 -14.02
CA ARG A 146 -0.85 -5.17 -15.32
C ARG A 146 -1.80 -6.37 -15.27
N ASP A 147 -2.30 -6.77 -16.44
CA ASP A 147 -3.18 -7.94 -16.57
C ASP A 147 -2.42 -9.28 -16.71
N ASP A 148 -1.10 -9.24 -16.84
CA ASP A 148 -0.28 -10.42 -17.11
C ASP A 148 0.59 -10.85 -15.92
N GLU A 149 1.04 -9.90 -15.09
CA GLU A 149 1.89 -10.19 -13.94
C GLU A 149 1.77 -9.09 -12.88
N SER A 150 1.88 -9.44 -11.59
CA SER A 150 1.90 -8.47 -10.51
C SER A 150 3.16 -7.59 -10.56
N GLY A 151 2.99 -6.30 -10.36
CA GLY A 151 4.11 -5.37 -10.25
C GLY A 151 5.08 -5.71 -9.11
N TRP A 152 4.60 -6.35 -8.05
CA TRP A 152 5.44 -6.83 -6.97
C TRP A 152 6.51 -7.83 -7.43
N THR A 153 6.18 -8.72 -8.38
CA THR A 153 7.14 -9.70 -8.92
C THR A 153 8.02 -9.12 -10.02
N ILE A 154 7.57 -8.04 -10.68
CA ILE A 154 8.34 -7.37 -11.74
C ILE A 154 9.40 -6.43 -11.14
N GLU A 155 9.00 -5.64 -10.16
CA GLU A 155 9.76 -4.48 -9.71
C GLU A 155 10.50 -4.71 -8.38
N THR A 156 10.23 -5.83 -7.71
CA THR A 156 10.79 -6.12 -6.40
C THR A 156 11.32 -7.53 -6.28
N ASP A 157 12.02 -7.82 -5.20
CA ASP A 157 12.46 -9.16 -4.84
C ASP A 157 11.48 -9.86 -3.87
N ILE A 158 10.18 -9.55 -3.95
CA ILE A 158 9.16 -10.04 -2.99
C ILE A 158 9.16 -11.56 -2.87
N GLU A 159 9.40 -12.29 -3.96
CA GLU A 159 9.48 -13.75 -3.95
C GLU A 159 10.66 -14.22 -3.08
N THR A 160 11.80 -13.53 -3.13
CA THR A 160 12.96 -13.81 -2.28
C THR A 160 12.67 -13.44 -0.83
N GLN A 161 12.03 -12.29 -0.58
CA GLN A 161 11.68 -11.87 0.77
C GLN A 161 10.78 -12.89 1.48
N PHE A 162 9.87 -13.52 0.75
CA PHE A 162 8.91 -14.47 1.31
C PHE A 162 9.34 -15.93 1.21
N ALA A 163 10.47 -16.24 0.53
CA ALA A 163 10.91 -17.60 0.26
C ALA A 163 11.08 -18.45 1.53
N GLU A 164 11.58 -17.87 2.61
CA GLU A 164 11.86 -18.57 3.87
C GLU A 164 10.75 -18.36 4.93
N ARG A 165 9.64 -17.72 4.55
CA ARG A 165 8.52 -17.46 5.47
C ARG A 165 7.44 -18.52 5.33
N ASN A 166 6.86 -18.94 6.46
CA ASN A 166 5.75 -19.91 6.46
C ASN A 166 4.40 -19.21 6.30
N VAL A 167 4.23 -18.50 5.19
CA VAL A 167 3.00 -17.85 4.78
C VAL A 167 2.77 -18.07 3.28
N ASN A 168 1.53 -18.12 2.85
CA ASN A 168 1.20 -18.00 1.45
C ASN A 168 1.17 -16.51 1.07
N LEU A 169 1.95 -16.11 0.08
CA LEU A 169 1.91 -14.76 -0.48
C LEU A 169 0.93 -14.75 -1.65
N ILE A 170 -0.06 -13.89 -1.59
CA ILE A 170 -1.18 -13.81 -2.53
C ILE A 170 -1.10 -12.47 -3.28
N MET A 171 -0.91 -12.51 -4.57
CA MET A 171 -0.76 -11.34 -5.43
C MET A 171 -1.80 -11.40 -6.57
N PRO A 172 -2.97 -10.75 -6.39
CA PRO A 172 -3.94 -10.62 -7.48
C PRO A 172 -3.33 -9.86 -8.66
N VAL A 173 -3.53 -10.35 -9.88
CA VAL A 173 -3.00 -9.77 -11.12
C VAL A 173 -4.09 -9.00 -11.83
N GLY A 174 -3.82 -7.75 -12.21
CA GLY A 174 -4.80 -6.89 -12.86
C GLY A 174 -5.42 -5.86 -11.93
N GLY A 175 -6.50 -5.25 -12.39
CA GLY A 175 -7.19 -4.22 -11.61
C GLY A 175 -6.63 -2.83 -11.82
N GLU A 176 -6.08 -2.52 -12.98
CA GLU A 176 -5.67 -1.15 -13.34
C GLU A 176 -6.77 -0.14 -12.99
N SER A 177 -6.42 0.88 -12.22
CA SER A 177 -7.33 1.95 -11.78
C SER A 177 -8.55 1.52 -10.98
N SER A 178 -8.66 0.24 -10.58
CA SER A 178 -9.87 -0.34 -9.99
C SER A 178 -10.14 0.07 -8.55
N PHE A 179 -9.13 0.51 -7.82
CA PHE A 179 -9.14 0.60 -6.35
C PHE A 179 -9.59 -0.70 -5.68
N TYR A 180 -9.48 -1.83 -6.40
CA TYR A 180 -9.93 -3.16 -5.98
C TYR A 180 -11.34 -3.15 -5.38
N SER A 181 -12.23 -2.34 -5.95
CA SER A 181 -13.62 -2.15 -5.52
C SER A 181 -14.62 -2.64 -6.57
N ASP A 182 -15.88 -2.72 -6.18
CA ASP A 182 -16.99 -3.04 -7.07
C ASP A 182 -17.52 -1.76 -7.72
N TRP A 183 -17.21 -1.57 -8.99
CA TRP A 183 -17.65 -0.38 -9.72
C TRP A 183 -19.15 -0.39 -9.96
N GLN A 184 -19.78 0.78 -9.84
CA GLN A 184 -21.21 0.94 -10.10
C GLN A 184 -21.57 0.69 -11.56
N LYS A 185 -20.66 1.04 -12.49
CA LYS A 185 -20.88 0.87 -13.94
C LYS A 185 -19.63 0.36 -14.63
N PRO A 186 -19.78 -0.43 -15.70
CA PRO A 186 -18.67 -0.75 -16.58
C PRO A 186 -18.05 0.51 -17.20
N ASP A 187 -16.74 0.48 -17.43
CA ASP A 187 -16.02 1.56 -18.08
C ASP A 187 -14.82 1.00 -18.88
N ASN A 188 -14.53 1.61 -20.02
CA ASN A 188 -13.40 1.28 -20.90
C ASN A 188 -13.19 -0.25 -21.10
N GLY A 189 -14.27 -0.98 -21.35
CA GLY A 189 -14.24 -2.43 -21.55
C GLY A 189 -14.02 -3.26 -20.29
N ARG A 190 -14.08 -2.66 -19.10
CA ARG A 190 -13.95 -3.33 -17.80
C ARG A 190 -15.27 -3.26 -17.02
N ASN A 191 -15.62 -4.38 -16.39
CA ASN A 191 -16.71 -4.44 -15.41
C ASN A 191 -16.12 -4.91 -14.08
N TYR A 192 -15.51 -4.00 -13.35
CA TYR A 192 -14.78 -4.33 -12.13
C TYR A 192 -15.71 -4.65 -10.95
N LYS A 193 -15.51 -5.84 -10.37
CA LYS A 193 -16.14 -6.34 -9.15
C LYS A 193 -15.06 -6.97 -8.24
N TRP A 194 -14.00 -6.21 -8.04
CA TRP A 194 -12.82 -6.69 -7.35
C TRP A 194 -13.04 -7.00 -5.88
N GLU A 195 -13.84 -6.20 -5.17
CA GLU A 195 -14.13 -6.49 -3.75
C GLU A 195 -14.88 -7.82 -3.63
N THR A 196 -15.90 -8.04 -4.46
CA THR A 196 -16.63 -9.31 -4.50
C THR A 196 -15.70 -10.47 -4.87
N PHE A 197 -14.88 -10.33 -5.92
CA PHE A 197 -13.93 -11.37 -6.30
C PHE A 197 -12.98 -11.71 -5.16
N LEU A 198 -12.31 -10.73 -4.57
CA LEU A 198 -11.32 -10.95 -3.52
C LEU A 198 -11.93 -11.55 -2.26
N THR A 199 -13.09 -11.04 -1.81
CA THR A 199 -13.64 -11.39 -0.49
C THR A 199 -14.65 -12.54 -0.53
N ARG A 200 -15.29 -12.81 -1.66
CA ARG A 200 -16.36 -13.82 -1.78
C ARG A 200 -15.99 -15.01 -2.67
N GLU A 201 -15.04 -14.84 -3.59
CA GLU A 201 -14.65 -15.89 -4.53
C GLU A 201 -13.24 -16.42 -4.24
N LEU A 202 -12.24 -15.53 -4.07
CA LEU A 202 -10.87 -15.93 -3.80
C LEU A 202 -10.71 -16.54 -2.39
N VAL A 203 -11.35 -15.98 -1.36
CA VAL A 203 -11.27 -16.53 0.01
C VAL A 203 -11.66 -18.01 0.07
N PRO A 204 -12.81 -18.46 -0.47
CA PRO A 204 -13.13 -19.90 -0.52
C PRO A 204 -12.11 -20.75 -1.26
N ILE A 205 -11.52 -20.25 -2.35
CA ILE A 205 -10.47 -20.93 -3.09
C ILE A 205 -9.24 -21.14 -2.20
N LEU A 206 -8.77 -20.09 -1.51
CA LEU A 206 -7.63 -20.18 -0.61
C LEU A 206 -7.87 -21.12 0.56
N ASP A 207 -9.07 -21.08 1.12
CA ASP A 207 -9.45 -21.95 2.25
C ASP A 207 -9.50 -23.43 1.85
N LYS A 208 -9.94 -23.76 0.63
CA LYS A 208 -10.15 -25.13 0.16
C LYS A 208 -8.93 -25.72 -0.54
N ALA A 209 -8.26 -24.94 -1.39
CA ALA A 209 -7.20 -25.44 -2.25
C ALA A 209 -5.78 -25.08 -1.74
N TYR A 210 -5.64 -24.00 -0.94
CA TYR A 210 -4.33 -23.47 -0.56
C TYR A 210 -4.06 -23.51 0.95
N ARG A 211 -4.71 -24.41 1.67
CA ARG A 211 -4.45 -24.69 3.10
C ARG A 211 -4.39 -23.43 3.98
N SER A 212 -5.30 -22.47 3.72
CA SER A 212 -5.44 -21.27 4.54
C SER A 212 -5.77 -21.64 5.98
N ASN A 213 -5.11 -20.98 6.94
CA ASN A 213 -5.50 -21.03 8.35
C ASN A 213 -6.46 -19.91 8.73
N GLN A 214 -6.96 -19.16 7.71
CA GLN A 214 -7.91 -18.03 7.81
C GLN A 214 -7.34 -16.78 8.52
N LYS A 215 -6.05 -16.75 8.82
CA LYS A 215 -5.38 -15.54 9.27
C LYS A 215 -4.78 -14.83 8.07
N ARG A 216 -5.23 -13.61 7.82
CA ARG A 216 -4.90 -12.84 6.63
C ARG A 216 -4.37 -11.46 6.97
N ALA A 217 -3.33 -11.07 6.29
CA ALA A 217 -2.87 -9.70 6.18
C ALA A 217 -3.17 -9.18 4.77
N VAL A 218 -3.65 -7.96 4.64
CA VAL A 218 -3.78 -7.28 3.35
C VAL A 218 -2.88 -6.06 3.33
N THR A 219 -2.09 -5.95 2.28
CA THR A 219 -1.20 -4.82 2.05
C THR A 219 -1.35 -4.29 0.63
N GLY A 220 -0.93 -3.08 0.39
CA GLY A 220 -0.89 -2.54 -0.96
C GLY A 220 -0.11 -1.25 -1.04
N ILE A 221 0.23 -0.90 -2.27
CA ILE A 221 0.94 0.32 -2.61
C ILE A 221 0.02 1.31 -3.30
N SER A 222 0.22 2.62 -3.09
CA SER A 222 -0.50 3.64 -3.84
C SER A 222 -2.02 3.39 -3.85
N MET A 223 -2.65 3.25 -5.02
CA MET A 223 -4.05 2.81 -5.17
C MET A 223 -4.35 1.53 -4.37
N GLY A 224 -3.47 0.53 -4.44
CA GLY A 224 -3.63 -0.70 -3.67
C GLY A 224 -3.52 -0.50 -2.16
N GLY A 225 -2.79 0.51 -1.70
CA GLY A 225 -2.74 0.90 -0.30
C GLY A 225 -4.07 1.50 0.19
N THR A 226 -4.72 2.30 -0.64
CA THR A 226 -6.10 2.78 -0.40
C THR A 226 -7.07 1.60 -0.38
N ALA A 227 -6.95 0.72 -1.37
CA ALA A 227 -7.80 -0.46 -1.50
C ALA A 227 -7.66 -1.44 -0.31
N ALA A 228 -6.43 -1.67 0.17
CA ALA A 228 -6.19 -2.52 1.33
C ALA A 228 -6.93 -2.02 2.57
N MET A 229 -6.90 -0.69 2.82
CA MET A 229 -7.66 -0.09 3.93
C MET A 229 -9.16 -0.28 3.73
N ASN A 230 -9.70 0.06 2.56
CA ASN A 230 -11.14 -0.11 2.25
C ASN A 230 -11.58 -1.57 2.40
N LEU A 231 -10.81 -2.53 1.89
CA LEU A 231 -11.12 -3.95 2.03
C LEU A 231 -11.16 -4.39 3.50
N ALA A 232 -10.19 -3.92 4.30
CA ALA A 232 -10.11 -4.24 5.73
C ALA A 232 -11.25 -3.60 6.53
N GLU A 233 -11.59 -2.35 6.25
CA GLU A 233 -12.70 -1.63 6.91
C GLU A 233 -14.07 -2.20 6.60
N ARG A 234 -14.27 -2.60 5.36
CA ARG A 234 -15.54 -3.16 4.87
C ARG A 234 -15.70 -4.64 5.18
N ASN A 235 -14.58 -5.36 5.41
CA ASN A 235 -14.54 -6.79 5.71
C ASN A 235 -13.65 -7.10 6.93
N PRO A 236 -13.88 -6.47 8.10
CA PRO A 236 -12.95 -6.54 9.24
C PRO A 236 -12.78 -7.94 9.81
N HIS A 237 -13.73 -8.85 9.56
CA HIS A 237 -13.64 -10.25 10.00
C HIS A 237 -12.65 -11.09 9.20
N LEU A 238 -12.19 -10.62 8.04
CA LEU A 238 -11.27 -11.35 7.17
C LEU A 238 -9.80 -11.14 7.52
N PHE A 239 -9.44 -9.99 8.11
CA PHE A 239 -8.04 -9.57 8.23
C PHE A 239 -7.65 -9.32 9.69
N GLN A 240 -6.40 -9.68 10.04
CA GLN A 240 -5.76 -9.39 11.32
C GLN A 240 -4.74 -8.24 11.21
N PHE A 241 -4.35 -7.93 9.97
CA PHE A 241 -3.41 -6.86 9.66
C PHE A 241 -3.81 -6.16 8.38
N VAL A 242 -3.65 -4.84 8.36
CA VAL A 242 -3.72 -4.04 7.14
C VAL A 242 -2.51 -3.12 7.02
N GLY A 243 -1.91 -3.08 5.83
CA GLY A 243 -0.77 -2.24 5.50
C GLY A 243 -1.02 -1.36 4.28
N SER A 244 -0.75 -0.06 4.39
CA SER A 244 -0.81 0.87 3.26
C SER A 244 0.52 1.57 3.08
N PHE A 245 1.13 1.39 1.92
CA PHE A 245 2.38 2.04 1.55
C PHE A 245 2.09 3.11 0.51
N SER A 246 2.22 4.36 0.90
CA SER A 246 1.94 5.54 0.07
C SER A 246 0.51 5.56 -0.52
N GLY A 247 -0.48 5.02 0.20
CA GLY A 247 -1.89 5.07 -0.20
C GLY A 247 -2.50 6.46 -0.03
N TYR A 248 -3.60 6.71 -0.74
CA TYR A 248 -4.44 7.88 -0.50
C TYR A 248 -5.51 7.51 0.52
N LEU A 249 -5.26 7.83 1.79
CA LEU A 249 -6.11 7.42 2.91
C LEU A 249 -7.15 8.49 3.32
N ASP A 250 -7.38 9.42 2.43
CA ASP A 250 -8.36 10.49 2.49
C ASP A 250 -8.86 10.73 1.07
N THR A 251 -10.01 10.19 0.70
CA THR A 251 -10.53 10.25 -0.67
C THR A 251 -11.61 11.30 -0.86
N THR A 252 -12.19 11.86 0.21
CA THR A 252 -13.32 12.80 0.13
C THR A 252 -12.99 14.23 0.55
N THR A 253 -11.78 14.54 0.99
CA THR A 253 -11.39 15.93 1.20
C THR A 253 -11.38 16.67 -0.15
N GLN A 254 -11.80 17.92 -0.12
CA GLN A 254 -11.93 18.76 -1.33
C GLN A 254 -10.66 18.72 -2.19
N GLY A 255 -10.81 18.35 -3.45
CA GLY A 255 -9.75 18.18 -4.43
C GLY A 255 -9.22 16.75 -4.56
N MET A 256 -9.49 15.86 -3.61
CA MET A 256 -9.04 14.45 -3.68
C MET A 256 -9.81 13.63 -4.71
N PRO A 257 -11.15 13.71 -4.79
CA PRO A 257 -11.88 13.00 -5.85
C PRO A 257 -11.43 13.43 -7.26
N GLU A 258 -11.15 14.72 -7.45
CA GLU A 258 -10.67 15.28 -8.72
C GLU A 258 -9.25 14.77 -9.03
N ALA A 259 -8.37 14.66 -8.03
CA ALA A 259 -7.03 14.11 -8.20
C ALA A 259 -7.07 12.61 -8.56
N ILE A 260 -7.95 11.85 -7.91
CA ILE A 260 -8.18 10.43 -8.22
C ILE A 260 -8.73 10.28 -9.65
N ALA A 261 -9.71 11.12 -10.03
CA ALA A 261 -10.27 11.12 -11.38
C ALA A 261 -9.21 11.41 -12.45
N ALA A 262 -8.35 12.39 -12.22
CA ALA A 262 -7.25 12.70 -13.13
C ALA A 262 -6.25 11.54 -13.25
N ALA A 263 -5.93 10.88 -12.14
CA ALA A 263 -5.04 9.71 -12.14
C ALA A 263 -5.65 8.51 -12.88
N GLN A 264 -6.93 8.21 -12.69
CA GLN A 264 -7.63 7.14 -13.41
C GLN A 264 -7.74 7.43 -14.91
N MET A 265 -8.01 8.67 -15.28
CA MET A 265 -8.04 9.08 -16.71
C MET A 265 -6.66 8.93 -17.35
N ASP A 266 -5.58 9.31 -16.65
CA ASP A 266 -4.21 9.18 -17.16
C ASP A 266 -3.76 7.71 -17.25
N ALA A 267 -4.12 6.87 -16.28
CA ALA A 267 -3.69 5.47 -16.24
C ALA A 267 -4.33 4.62 -17.33
N GLY A 268 -5.63 4.74 -17.56
CA GLY A 268 -6.33 3.85 -18.49
C GLY A 268 -7.58 4.46 -19.12
N GLY A 269 -7.74 5.80 -19.08
CA GLY A 269 -8.89 6.48 -19.69
C GLY A 269 -10.21 6.25 -18.94
N TYR A 270 -10.14 5.92 -17.65
CA TYR A 270 -11.32 5.63 -16.84
C TYR A 270 -11.98 6.88 -16.26
N THR A 271 -13.28 6.78 -16.03
CA THR A 271 -14.13 7.83 -15.46
C THR A 271 -14.47 7.51 -14.01
N SER A 272 -13.93 8.27 -13.06
CA SER A 272 -14.07 8.00 -11.61
C SER A 272 -15.53 7.89 -11.14
N THR A 273 -16.48 8.58 -11.79
CA THR A 273 -17.89 8.51 -11.46
C THR A 273 -18.55 7.18 -11.86
N ASN A 274 -17.91 6.37 -12.70
CA ASN A 274 -18.34 5.00 -12.98
C ASN A 274 -17.91 4.02 -11.86
N MET A 275 -16.86 4.38 -11.10
CA MET A 275 -16.39 3.63 -9.95
C MET A 275 -17.37 3.77 -8.77
N TRP A 276 -17.45 4.94 -8.16
CA TRP A 276 -18.19 5.19 -6.91
C TRP A 276 -19.29 6.27 -7.05
N GLY A 277 -19.77 6.51 -8.28
CA GLY A 277 -20.79 7.52 -8.54
C GLY A 277 -20.26 8.95 -8.51
N PRO A 278 -21.15 9.95 -8.43
CA PRO A 278 -20.76 11.36 -8.35
C PRO A 278 -19.80 11.60 -7.19
N HIS A 279 -18.79 12.46 -7.38
CA HIS A 279 -17.86 12.85 -6.32
C HIS A 279 -18.61 13.28 -5.05
N TYR A 280 -18.10 12.90 -3.89
CA TYR A 280 -18.70 13.14 -2.57
C TYR A 280 -20.03 12.43 -2.30
N SER A 281 -20.48 11.49 -3.17
CA SER A 281 -21.63 10.63 -2.91
C SER A 281 -21.34 9.65 -1.77
N GLN A 282 -22.39 8.94 -1.34
CA GLN A 282 -22.26 7.99 -0.24
C GLN A 282 -21.21 6.92 -0.50
N ASP A 283 -21.10 6.41 -1.74
CA ASP A 283 -20.13 5.38 -2.09
C ASP A 283 -18.68 5.89 -2.01
N TRP A 284 -18.42 7.17 -2.33
CA TRP A 284 -17.14 7.81 -2.05
C TRP A 284 -16.83 7.90 -0.55
N ILE A 285 -17.84 8.20 0.27
CA ILE A 285 -17.73 8.23 1.74
C ILE A 285 -17.43 6.84 2.28
N ASP A 286 -18.13 5.82 1.77
CA ASP A 286 -17.97 4.42 2.16
C ASP A 286 -16.62 3.82 1.73
N HIS A 287 -15.89 4.51 0.83
CA HIS A 287 -14.55 4.16 0.39
C HIS A 287 -13.50 5.21 0.79
N ASP A 288 -13.77 5.96 1.84
CA ASP A 288 -12.79 6.90 2.41
C ASP A 288 -12.18 6.33 3.68
N PRO A 289 -10.90 5.86 3.64
CA PRO A 289 -10.29 5.18 4.77
C PRO A 289 -10.31 5.97 6.07
N LYS A 290 -10.16 7.31 6.04
CA LYS A 290 -10.24 8.12 7.27
C LYS A 290 -11.61 8.07 7.96
N LEU A 291 -12.66 7.68 7.24
CA LEU A 291 -14.03 7.60 7.76
C LEU A 291 -14.41 6.19 8.23
N GLY A 292 -13.73 5.14 7.75
CA GLY A 292 -13.95 3.74 8.11
C GLY A 292 -13.15 3.24 9.33
N ILE A 293 -12.34 4.05 9.93
CA ILE A 293 -11.32 3.72 10.95
C ILE A 293 -11.85 2.87 12.12
N GLU A 294 -13.09 3.08 12.56
CA GLU A 294 -13.68 2.34 13.69
C GLU A 294 -13.69 0.81 13.45
N ALA A 295 -13.78 0.40 12.19
CA ALA A 295 -13.76 -1.02 11.82
C ALA A 295 -12.37 -1.68 12.02
N LEU A 296 -11.31 -0.88 12.15
CA LEU A 296 -9.92 -1.34 12.29
C LEU A 296 -9.47 -1.57 13.73
N LYS A 297 -10.33 -1.32 14.72
CA LYS A 297 -9.97 -1.33 16.15
C LYS A 297 -9.36 -2.65 16.65
N ASP A 298 -9.76 -3.76 16.06
CA ASP A 298 -9.35 -5.11 16.48
C ASP A 298 -8.23 -5.70 15.59
N MET A 299 -7.70 -4.92 14.64
CA MET A 299 -6.59 -5.36 13.79
C MET A 299 -5.35 -4.49 13.95
N LYS A 300 -4.21 -4.99 13.50
CA LYS A 300 -2.97 -4.20 13.43
C LYS A 300 -2.97 -3.38 12.16
N VAL A 301 -2.75 -2.08 12.30
CA VAL A 301 -2.73 -1.13 11.19
C VAL A 301 -1.32 -0.57 11.02
N TYR A 302 -0.78 -0.65 9.80
CA TYR A 302 0.51 -0.08 9.44
C TYR A 302 0.34 0.86 8.26
N VAL A 303 0.87 2.07 8.37
CA VAL A 303 0.86 3.04 7.27
C VAL A 303 2.23 3.66 7.10
N SER A 304 2.65 3.85 5.87
CA SER A 304 3.89 4.53 5.55
C SER A 304 3.74 5.53 4.41
N ALA A 305 4.56 6.57 4.45
CA ALA A 305 4.73 7.50 3.36
C ALA A 305 6.11 8.17 3.42
N GLY A 306 6.73 8.36 2.28
CA GLY A 306 7.98 9.09 2.11
C GLY A 306 7.78 10.62 2.24
N SER A 307 8.87 11.35 2.08
CA SER A 307 8.86 12.82 2.17
C SER A 307 8.73 13.55 0.84
N GLY A 308 8.79 12.84 -0.27
CA GLY A 308 8.97 13.40 -1.60
C GLY A 308 10.44 13.74 -1.91
N LYS A 309 11.39 13.45 -1.03
CA LYS A 309 12.82 13.60 -1.29
C LYS A 309 13.40 12.29 -1.81
N ASP A 310 14.15 12.38 -2.86
CA ASP A 310 14.85 11.24 -3.45
C ASP A 310 16.30 11.18 -2.96
N ASP A 311 16.49 11.01 -1.65
CA ASP A 311 17.80 11.07 -1.00
C ASP A 311 18.55 9.73 -1.03
N TYR A 312 17.86 8.60 -1.23
CA TYR A 312 18.53 7.30 -1.36
C TYR A 312 19.50 7.23 -2.55
N GLY A 313 19.38 8.14 -3.54
CA GLY A 313 20.34 8.27 -4.61
C GLY A 313 21.77 8.59 -4.17
N ASN A 314 21.95 9.11 -2.98
CA ASN A 314 23.25 9.34 -2.38
C ASN A 314 23.81 8.11 -1.68
N LEU A 315 22.96 7.13 -1.38
CA LEU A 315 23.35 5.83 -0.86
C LEU A 315 23.40 4.88 -2.06
N ARG A 316 24.57 4.68 -2.61
CA ARG A 316 24.84 3.88 -3.83
C ARG A 316 24.43 2.41 -3.72
N SER A 317 23.91 2.02 -2.56
CA SER A 317 23.42 0.68 -2.23
C SER A 317 21.99 0.40 -2.67
N VAL A 318 21.23 1.43 -3.08
CA VAL A 318 19.86 1.24 -3.62
C VAL A 318 19.87 1.53 -5.12
N ALA A 319 19.47 0.55 -5.93
CA ALA A 319 19.31 0.75 -7.36
C ALA A 319 18.28 1.88 -7.61
N LYS A 320 18.69 2.86 -8.40
CA LYS A 320 17.83 3.99 -8.73
C LYS A 320 17.79 4.25 -10.22
N GLY A 321 16.57 4.40 -10.68
CA GLY A 321 16.31 5.19 -11.86
C GLY A 321 16.50 6.70 -11.59
N PRO A 322 16.44 7.54 -12.62
CA PRO A 322 16.44 9.00 -12.46
C PRO A 322 15.24 9.43 -11.60
N ALA A 323 15.46 10.45 -10.74
CA ALA A 323 14.39 11.02 -9.91
C ALA A 323 13.18 11.40 -10.76
N ASN A 324 12.00 10.91 -10.36
CA ASN A 324 10.76 11.16 -11.06
C ASN A 324 10.01 12.31 -10.39
N ALA A 325 9.91 13.45 -11.07
CA ALA A 325 9.22 14.63 -10.54
C ALA A 325 7.73 14.35 -10.21
N ALA A 326 7.07 13.49 -10.98
CA ALA A 326 5.69 13.07 -10.69
C ALA A 326 5.62 12.21 -9.42
N GLY A 327 6.60 11.33 -9.21
CA GLY A 327 6.72 10.54 -7.98
C GLY A 327 6.91 11.39 -6.73
N VAL A 328 7.61 12.51 -6.85
CA VAL A 328 7.73 13.50 -5.76
C VAL A 328 6.35 14.05 -5.36
N GLY A 329 5.59 14.55 -6.35
CA GLY A 329 4.27 15.15 -6.11
C GLY A 329 3.26 14.16 -5.54
N LEU A 330 3.19 12.96 -6.10
CA LEU A 330 2.31 11.89 -5.62
C LEU A 330 2.64 11.47 -4.19
N GLU A 331 3.93 11.36 -3.84
CA GLU A 331 4.33 10.98 -2.49
C GLU A 331 3.99 12.05 -1.45
N VAL A 332 4.14 13.33 -1.79
CA VAL A 332 3.70 14.43 -0.91
C VAL A 332 2.20 14.36 -0.63
N ILE A 333 1.39 14.12 -1.66
CA ILE A 333 -0.08 13.98 -1.50
C ILE A 333 -0.41 12.73 -0.67
N SER A 334 0.24 11.60 -0.94
CA SER A 334 0.08 10.37 -0.15
C SER A 334 0.40 10.60 1.33
N ARG A 335 1.51 11.29 1.60
CA ARG A 335 1.92 11.62 2.98
C ARG A 335 0.89 12.50 3.68
N MET A 336 0.35 13.50 3.01
CA MET A 336 -0.66 14.39 3.59
C MET A 336 -1.96 13.65 3.90
N SER A 337 -2.44 12.82 2.96
CA SER A 337 -3.65 12.02 3.17
C SER A 337 -3.46 10.97 4.27
N THR A 338 -2.28 10.33 4.32
CA THR A 338 -1.92 9.39 5.38
C THR A 338 -1.84 10.08 6.75
N GLN A 339 -1.30 11.31 6.81
CA GLN A 339 -1.29 12.09 8.07
C GLN A 339 -2.73 12.40 8.53
N THR A 340 -3.62 12.77 7.61
CA THR A 340 -5.04 12.99 7.93
C THR A 340 -5.66 11.71 8.53
N PHE A 341 -5.44 10.56 7.90
CA PHE A 341 -5.90 9.27 8.41
C PHE A 341 -5.37 8.99 9.83
N VAL A 342 -4.08 9.14 10.08
CA VAL A 342 -3.46 8.93 11.40
C VAL A 342 -4.07 9.87 12.45
N ASP A 343 -4.36 11.12 12.10
CA ASP A 343 -4.99 12.07 13.02
C ASP A 343 -6.45 11.68 13.34
N TYR A 344 -7.17 11.12 12.37
CA TYR A 344 -8.51 10.55 12.60
C TYR A 344 -8.44 9.29 13.48
N ALA A 345 -7.53 8.37 13.19
CA ALA A 345 -7.33 7.16 13.99
C ALA A 345 -6.98 7.48 15.45
N LYS A 346 -6.12 8.48 15.67
CA LYS A 346 -5.78 8.95 17.01
C LYS A 346 -7.00 9.49 17.75
N ARG A 347 -7.88 10.23 17.07
CA ARG A 347 -9.14 10.72 17.68
C ARG A 347 -10.12 9.60 17.99
N ALA A 348 -10.17 8.57 17.16
CA ALA A 348 -10.99 7.38 17.35
C ALA A 348 -10.39 6.38 18.37
N GLY A 349 -9.15 6.60 18.84
CA GLY A 349 -8.48 5.69 19.75
C GLY A 349 -8.01 4.38 19.11
N VAL A 350 -7.89 4.34 17.78
CA VAL A 350 -7.41 3.17 17.02
C VAL A 350 -5.90 3.26 16.87
N PRO A 351 -5.13 2.27 17.39
CA PRO A 351 -3.68 2.28 17.29
C PRO A 351 -3.21 2.05 15.85
N VAL A 352 -2.33 2.92 15.36
CA VAL A 352 -1.71 2.83 14.04
C VAL A 352 -0.19 2.90 14.18
N VAL A 353 0.50 1.95 13.58
CA VAL A 353 1.95 2.03 13.37
C VAL A 353 2.18 2.91 12.14
N SER A 354 2.59 4.15 12.36
CA SER A 354 2.83 5.11 11.28
C SER A 354 4.32 5.32 11.06
N ARG A 355 4.74 5.29 9.80
CA ARG A 355 6.13 5.48 9.34
C ARG A 355 6.17 6.61 8.32
N PHE A 356 6.40 7.82 8.81
CA PHE A 356 6.65 9.00 7.97
C PHE A 356 8.15 9.15 7.77
N ARG A 357 8.64 8.62 6.64
CA ARG A 357 10.07 8.61 6.37
C ARG A 357 10.61 10.00 6.07
N PRO A 358 11.87 10.30 6.44
CA PRO A 358 12.51 11.59 6.10
C PRO A 358 12.87 11.67 4.61
N SER A 359 12.87 10.56 3.91
CA SER A 359 13.18 10.39 2.50
C SER A 359 12.08 9.57 1.81
N GLY A 360 12.14 9.39 0.51
CA GLY A 360 11.27 8.54 -0.28
C GLY A 360 10.37 9.30 -1.24
N VAL A 361 10.27 8.75 -2.45
CA VAL A 361 9.36 9.16 -3.51
C VAL A 361 8.39 8.02 -3.82
N HIS A 362 7.40 8.28 -4.66
CA HIS A 362 6.38 7.30 -5.05
C HIS A 362 6.98 6.29 -6.03
N SER A 363 7.69 5.26 -5.51
CA SER A 363 8.38 4.26 -6.32
C SER A 363 8.56 2.93 -5.60
N TRP A 364 8.83 1.88 -6.40
CA TRP A 364 8.89 0.49 -5.97
C TRP A 364 9.99 0.20 -4.96
N GLU A 365 11.14 0.87 -5.04
CA GLU A 365 12.27 0.67 -4.12
C GLU A 365 11.88 0.99 -2.67
N TYR A 366 11.11 2.06 -2.49
CA TYR A 366 10.61 2.45 -1.17
C TYR A 366 9.51 1.52 -0.67
N TRP A 367 8.64 1.03 -1.57
CA TRP A 367 7.59 0.09 -1.19
C TRP A 367 8.12 -1.30 -0.87
N GLN A 368 9.14 -1.76 -1.59
CA GLN A 368 9.89 -2.97 -1.27
C GLN A 368 10.48 -2.88 0.14
N PHE A 369 11.12 -1.76 0.46
CA PHE A 369 11.62 -1.49 1.80
C PHE A 369 10.50 -1.52 2.84
N GLU A 370 9.37 -0.84 2.61
CA GLU A 370 8.26 -0.80 3.56
C GLU A 370 7.60 -2.17 3.78
N MET A 371 7.57 -3.04 2.78
CA MET A 371 7.10 -4.42 2.95
C MET A 371 7.97 -5.19 3.96
N ARG A 372 9.28 -4.98 3.94
CA ARG A 372 10.21 -5.57 4.91
C ARG A 372 9.98 -4.99 6.31
N GLU A 373 9.89 -3.68 6.41
CA GLU A 373 9.66 -2.98 7.68
C GLU A 373 8.31 -3.32 8.33
N ALA A 374 7.27 -3.58 7.53
CA ALA A 374 5.97 -4.00 8.04
C ALA A 374 5.94 -5.46 8.53
N TRP A 375 6.87 -6.30 8.05
CA TRP A 375 6.84 -7.75 8.29
C TRP A 375 6.78 -8.15 9.77
N PRO A 376 7.56 -7.61 10.71
CA PRO A 376 7.48 -8.00 12.11
C PRO A 376 6.08 -7.74 12.72
N VAL A 377 5.48 -6.59 12.41
CA VAL A 377 4.13 -6.23 12.90
C VAL A 377 3.08 -7.15 12.28
N MET A 378 3.24 -7.46 11.01
CA MET A 378 2.38 -8.37 10.25
C MET A 378 2.48 -9.80 10.81
N ALA A 379 3.69 -10.30 11.02
CA ALA A 379 3.94 -11.63 11.58
C ALA A 379 3.37 -11.78 12.99
N ASP A 380 3.47 -10.74 13.83
CA ASP A 380 2.85 -10.72 15.15
C ASP A 380 1.32 -10.77 15.07
N ALA A 381 0.71 -9.98 14.16
CA ALA A 381 -0.73 -9.97 13.96
C ALA A 381 -1.26 -11.33 13.47
N LEU A 382 -0.52 -11.99 12.60
CA LEU A 382 -0.83 -13.34 12.09
C LEU A 382 -0.52 -14.46 13.08
N GLY A 383 0.16 -14.15 14.18
CA GLY A 383 0.58 -15.14 15.19
C GLY A 383 1.62 -16.13 14.67
N ILE A 384 2.49 -15.68 13.78
CA ILE A 384 3.55 -16.51 13.19
C ILE A 384 4.66 -16.70 14.22
N ALA A 385 5.03 -17.95 14.47
CA ALA A 385 6.14 -18.30 15.36
C ALA A 385 7.48 -17.76 14.81
N LYS A 386 8.45 -17.48 15.66
CA LYS A 386 9.72 -16.88 15.26
C LYS A 386 10.45 -17.70 14.19
N GLU A 387 10.49 -19.01 14.36
CA GLU A 387 11.10 -19.97 13.44
C GLU A 387 10.44 -20.03 12.05
N ASP A 388 9.23 -19.51 11.95
CA ASP A 388 8.45 -19.47 10.71
C ASP A 388 8.50 -18.10 10.00
N ARG A 389 9.23 -17.12 10.56
CA ARG A 389 9.32 -15.74 10.03
C ARG A 389 10.41 -15.49 9.01
N GLY A 390 11.15 -16.49 8.63
CA GLY A 390 12.35 -16.46 7.82
C GLY A 390 13.57 -16.87 8.62
N ALA A 391 14.75 -16.87 8.01
CA ALA A 391 15.99 -17.21 8.69
C ALA A 391 16.28 -16.21 9.82
N ASP A 392 16.80 -16.70 10.94
CA ASP A 392 17.44 -15.84 11.92
C ASP A 392 18.55 -15.07 11.23
N CYS A 393 18.52 -13.76 11.34
CA CYS A 393 19.53 -12.92 10.77
C CYS A 393 20.67 -12.69 11.75
N THR A 394 21.86 -12.62 11.20
CA THR A 394 23.07 -12.26 11.96
C THR A 394 23.86 -11.25 11.12
N PRO A 395 23.93 -9.99 11.53
CA PRO A 395 24.75 -9.01 10.83
C PRO A 395 26.21 -9.47 10.77
N VAL A 396 26.85 -9.30 9.63
CA VAL A 396 28.22 -9.71 9.40
C VAL A 396 29.06 -8.56 8.87
N GLY A 397 30.38 -8.66 8.97
CA GLY A 397 31.32 -7.73 8.34
C GLY A 397 31.10 -6.26 8.69
N ALA A 398 31.09 -5.42 7.67
CA ALA A 398 30.97 -3.96 7.81
C ALA A 398 29.59 -3.52 8.30
N ILE A 399 28.53 -4.25 7.93
CA ILE A 399 27.16 -3.96 8.41
C ILE A 399 27.06 -4.24 9.91
N ALA A 400 27.60 -5.36 10.38
CA ALA A 400 27.62 -5.67 11.81
C ALA A 400 28.33 -4.57 12.62
N GLU A 401 29.46 -4.06 12.11
CA GLU A 401 30.20 -2.99 12.77
C GLU A 401 29.42 -1.67 12.78
N ALA A 402 28.77 -1.31 11.68
CA ALA A 402 27.97 -0.09 11.57
C ALA A 402 26.72 -0.11 12.46
N THR A 403 26.17 -1.30 12.73
CA THR A 403 24.91 -1.48 13.49
C THR A 403 25.14 -1.90 14.94
N LYS A 404 26.35 -2.08 15.39
CA LYS A 404 26.71 -2.54 16.76
C LYS A 404 26.17 -1.65 17.88
N SER A 405 25.87 -0.39 17.60
CA SER A 405 25.26 0.52 18.57
C SER A 405 23.85 0.08 19.03
N GLY A 406 23.21 -0.81 18.26
CA GLY A 406 21.86 -1.27 18.52
C GLY A 406 20.76 -0.24 18.25
N ILE A 407 21.08 0.94 17.70
CA ILE A 407 20.11 2.01 17.40
C ILE A 407 19.03 1.52 16.41
N LEU A 408 19.41 0.67 15.47
CA LEU A 408 18.48 0.07 14.50
C LEU A 408 17.66 -1.09 15.06
N GLY A 409 17.94 -1.55 16.28
CA GLY A 409 17.31 -2.73 16.86
C GLY A 409 17.83 -4.04 16.26
N SER A 410 17.02 -5.10 16.35
CA SER A 410 17.37 -6.41 15.79
C SER A 410 17.23 -6.43 14.28
N CYS A 411 18.07 -7.21 13.60
CA CYS A 411 17.91 -7.43 12.16
C CYS A 411 16.62 -8.21 11.83
N LEU A 412 16.10 -8.03 10.63
CA LEU A 412 14.86 -8.63 10.14
C LEU A 412 15.09 -9.69 9.06
N ASN A 413 16.22 -9.65 8.39
CA ASN A 413 16.67 -10.58 7.36
C ASN A 413 18.19 -10.68 7.35
N ASN A 414 18.72 -11.63 6.59
CA ASN A 414 20.14 -11.66 6.29
C ASN A 414 20.48 -10.63 5.19
N GLU A 415 21.75 -10.29 5.13
CA GLU A 415 22.33 -9.44 4.07
C GLU A 415 21.92 -9.93 2.68
N TYR A 416 21.45 -9.01 1.84
CA TYR A 416 21.04 -9.26 0.47
C TYR A 416 21.69 -8.29 -0.51
N ASP A 417 21.78 -8.72 -1.80
CA ASP A 417 22.39 -7.92 -2.84
C ASP A 417 21.50 -6.75 -3.26
N VAL A 418 22.10 -5.59 -3.40
CA VAL A 418 21.50 -4.38 -4.00
C VAL A 418 22.45 -3.81 -5.03
N ALA A 419 22.00 -2.88 -5.85
CA ALA A 419 22.85 -2.26 -6.85
C ALA A 419 24.08 -1.59 -6.20
N GLY A 420 25.24 -2.09 -6.56
CA GLY A 420 26.52 -1.56 -6.09
C GLY A 420 26.93 -2.01 -4.68
N GLY A 421 26.18 -2.93 -4.03
CA GLY A 421 26.53 -3.34 -2.68
C GLY A 421 25.59 -4.36 -2.05
N LYS A 422 25.45 -4.23 -0.75
CA LYS A 422 24.66 -5.09 0.11
C LYS A 422 23.75 -4.27 1.01
N ALA A 423 22.63 -4.85 1.42
CA ALA A 423 21.75 -4.27 2.43
C ALA A 423 21.29 -5.33 3.43
N GLU A 424 20.94 -4.89 4.63
CA GLU A 424 20.34 -5.71 5.66
C GLU A 424 19.32 -4.87 6.45
N ASP A 425 18.11 -5.38 6.63
CA ASP A 425 17.03 -4.65 7.26
C ASP A 425 16.98 -4.92 8.76
N PHE A 426 16.66 -3.87 9.52
CA PHE A 426 16.55 -3.86 10.97
C PHE A 426 15.20 -3.27 11.41
N GLN A 427 14.84 -3.42 12.68
CA GLN A 427 13.57 -2.94 13.22
C GLN A 427 13.34 -1.43 13.03
N ALA A 428 14.37 -0.62 13.06
CA ALA A 428 14.30 0.83 13.00
C ALA A 428 14.89 1.45 11.72
N GLY A 429 15.35 0.64 10.77
CA GLY A 429 15.93 1.14 9.50
C GLY A 429 16.67 0.06 8.74
N THR A 430 17.47 0.46 7.77
CA THR A 430 18.27 -0.44 6.94
C THR A 430 19.75 -0.03 6.99
N ALA A 431 20.63 -1.00 7.05
CA ALA A 431 22.05 -0.79 6.87
C ALA A 431 22.44 -1.14 5.43
N TYR A 432 23.20 -0.27 4.80
CA TYR A 432 23.71 -0.44 3.44
C TYR A 432 25.24 -0.47 3.46
N TRP A 433 25.79 -1.28 2.59
CA TRP A 433 27.22 -1.33 2.36
C TRP A 433 27.57 -1.29 0.87
N SER A 434 28.58 -0.53 0.52
CA SER A 434 29.22 -0.62 -0.79
C SER A 434 30.73 -0.52 -0.66
N PRO A 435 31.51 -1.00 -1.64
CA PRO A 435 32.96 -0.85 -1.64
C PRO A 435 33.45 0.60 -1.58
N GLU A 436 32.62 1.53 -2.09
CA GLU A 436 32.98 2.95 -2.20
C GLU A 436 32.65 3.77 -0.96
N THR A 437 31.54 3.43 -0.27
CA THR A 437 31.02 4.23 0.84
C THR A 437 31.20 3.57 2.20
N GLY A 438 31.54 2.27 2.25
CA GLY A 438 31.49 1.47 3.47
C GLY A 438 30.04 1.21 3.92
N ALA A 439 29.86 0.82 5.19
CA ALA A 439 28.54 0.54 5.74
C ALA A 439 27.91 1.80 6.37
N HIS A 440 26.63 2.01 6.09
CA HIS A 440 25.82 3.12 6.62
C HIS A 440 24.48 2.58 7.10
N ALA A 441 24.02 3.09 8.24
CA ALA A 441 22.69 2.83 8.79
C ALA A 441 21.77 4.05 8.53
N ILE A 442 20.53 3.83 8.09
CA ILE A 442 19.49 4.86 7.87
C ILE A 442 18.16 4.45 8.46
#